data_e56484529ae453b2bb59ccfec49694b8
#
_entry.id   e56484529ae453b2bb59ccfec49694b8
#
_cell.length_a   1.000
_cell.length_b   1.000
_cell.length_c   1.000
_cell.angle_alpha   90.00
_cell.angle_beta   90.00
_cell.angle_gamma   90.00
#
_symmetry.space_group_name_H-M   'P 1'
#
loop_
_entity.id
_entity.type
_entity.pdbx_description
1 polymer ?
#
loop_
_entity_poly.entity_id
_entity_poly.type
_entity_poly.pdbx_seq_one_letter_code
_entity_poly.pdbx_strand_id
1 'polypeptide(L)'
;MAITLADIERLEVETIRDAAKALEKQAASMDETKAGIGKLPIQGRWTGVSATAAFGNLDSLGKFMTIHCDDYRAATKGMYGAADGFDGAQQLLRTVDAYAADHGFRIDKSSGTVTALNENHDPSDMEYIVSTAKQVLAAGESSDAQLTRAVDLLDGPDGDSDAGTVPWILDKAKEFAKPEEFTRWWNGLTEEEKQDLYNRDHFIGNHPGMPFED
;
A
#
# COMPACT_ATOMS: atom_id res chain seq x y z
N MET A 1 -17.88 1.20 4.56
CA MET A 1 -18.66 0.81 5.78
C MET A 1 -18.16 1.73 6.88
N ALA A 2 -19.03 2.30 7.73
CA ALA A 2 -18.55 3.18 8.82
C ALA A 2 -17.86 2.31 9.88
N ILE A 3 -16.72 2.77 10.40
CA ILE A 3 -15.98 2.09 11.46
C ILE A 3 -16.77 2.19 12.79
N THR A 4 -16.77 1.14 13.59
CA THR A 4 -17.44 1.09 14.90
C THR A 4 -16.42 1.10 16.03
N LEU A 5 -16.87 1.38 17.26
CA LEU A 5 -16.01 1.27 18.46
C LEU A 5 -15.52 -0.17 18.67
N ALA A 6 -16.33 -1.16 18.26
CA ALA A 6 -15.95 -2.57 18.32
C ALA A 6 -14.83 -2.91 17.31
N ASP A 7 -14.84 -2.30 16.13
CA ASP A 7 -13.79 -2.49 15.14
C ASP A 7 -12.48 -1.86 15.63
N ILE A 8 -12.54 -0.65 16.19
CA ILE A 8 -11.37 0.02 16.78
C ILE A 8 -10.78 -0.82 17.92
N GLU A 9 -11.62 -1.37 18.81
CA GLU A 9 -11.15 -2.19 19.93
C GLU A 9 -10.43 -3.45 19.49
N ARG A 10 -10.91 -4.11 18.42
CA ARG A 10 -10.39 -5.39 17.93
C ARG A 10 -9.21 -5.26 16.98
N LEU A 11 -8.95 -4.06 16.50
CA LEU A 11 -7.89 -3.84 15.52
C LEU A 11 -6.52 -4.19 16.12
N GLU A 12 -5.80 -5.08 15.44
CA GLU A 12 -4.42 -5.42 15.78
C GLU A 12 -3.45 -4.40 15.16
N VAL A 13 -3.19 -3.31 15.87
CA VAL A 13 -2.37 -2.19 15.38
C VAL A 13 -0.95 -2.62 14.99
N GLU A 14 -0.39 -3.62 15.66
CA GLU A 14 0.94 -4.16 15.33
C GLU A 14 0.99 -4.75 13.91
N THR A 15 -0.10 -5.30 13.39
CA THR A 15 -0.16 -5.78 12.00
C THR A 15 0.11 -4.65 10.99
N ILE A 16 -0.42 -3.45 11.27
CA ILE A 16 -0.16 -2.27 10.43
C ILE A 16 1.32 -1.87 10.50
N ARG A 17 1.90 -1.89 11.71
CA ARG A 17 3.33 -1.60 11.91
C ARG A 17 4.24 -2.61 11.23
N ASP A 18 3.88 -3.88 11.28
CA ASP A 18 4.66 -4.93 10.63
C ASP A 18 4.62 -4.82 9.10
N ALA A 19 3.47 -4.47 8.53
CA ALA A 19 3.34 -4.15 7.10
C ALA A 19 4.19 -2.92 6.74
N ALA A 20 4.17 -1.85 7.54
CA ALA A 20 5.02 -0.68 7.34
C ALA A 20 6.52 -1.02 7.36
N LYS A 21 6.96 -1.85 8.31
CA LYS A 21 8.36 -2.34 8.37
C LYS A 21 8.74 -3.16 7.14
N ALA A 22 7.81 -3.95 6.59
CA ALA A 22 8.06 -4.72 5.38
C ALA A 22 8.29 -3.81 4.17
N LEU A 23 7.48 -2.75 4.01
CA LEU A 23 7.65 -1.74 2.97
C LEU A 23 8.95 -0.96 3.12
N GLU A 24 9.34 -0.61 4.34
CA GLU A 24 10.62 0.06 4.62
C GLU A 24 11.81 -0.79 4.17
N LYS A 25 11.79 -2.09 4.45
CA LYS A 25 12.82 -3.03 3.98
C LYS A 25 12.82 -3.16 2.47
N GLN A 26 11.65 -3.15 1.84
CA GLN A 26 11.54 -3.21 0.38
C GLN A 26 12.14 -1.96 -0.26
N ALA A 27 11.84 -0.78 0.24
CA ALA A 27 12.43 0.48 -0.23
C ALA A 27 13.96 0.47 -0.09
N ALA A 28 14.50 0.00 1.04
CA ALA A 28 15.93 -0.11 1.26
C ALA A 28 16.59 -1.09 0.26
N SER A 29 15.98 -2.24 0.01
CA SER A 29 16.46 -3.22 -0.98
C SER A 29 16.48 -2.66 -2.40
N MET A 30 15.48 -1.86 -2.77
CA MET A 30 15.45 -1.16 -4.07
C MET A 30 16.57 -0.13 -4.19
N ASP A 31 16.85 0.65 -3.14
CA ASP A 31 17.96 1.59 -3.12
C ASP A 31 19.33 0.89 -3.27
N GLU A 32 19.53 -0.23 -2.60
CA GLU A 32 20.75 -1.05 -2.74
C GLU A 32 20.90 -1.57 -4.17
N THR A 33 19.81 -2.06 -4.77
CA THR A 33 19.79 -2.55 -6.15
C THR A 33 20.12 -1.43 -7.13
N LYS A 34 19.51 -0.25 -6.96
CA LYS A 34 19.79 0.95 -7.77
C LYS A 34 21.26 1.38 -7.65
N ALA A 35 21.81 1.37 -6.43
CA ALA A 35 23.22 1.68 -6.21
C ALA A 35 24.13 0.62 -6.86
N GLY A 36 23.71 -0.63 -6.92
CA GLY A 36 24.40 -1.72 -7.61
C GLY A 36 24.45 -1.53 -9.12
N ILE A 37 23.32 -1.11 -9.73
CA ILE A 37 23.23 -0.81 -11.17
C ILE A 37 24.26 0.28 -11.56
N GLY A 38 24.37 1.34 -10.77
CA GLY A 38 25.32 2.44 -11.01
C GLY A 38 26.80 2.03 -10.91
N LYS A 39 27.10 0.88 -10.33
CA LYS A 39 28.47 0.36 -10.13
C LYS A 39 28.83 -0.78 -11.07
N LEU A 40 27.98 -1.10 -12.06
CA LEU A 40 28.25 -2.19 -12.99
C LEU A 40 29.57 -1.95 -13.75
N PRO A 41 30.51 -2.92 -13.75
CA PRO A 41 31.86 -2.74 -14.31
C PRO A 41 31.88 -2.65 -15.84
N ILE A 42 30.72 -2.81 -16.48
CA ILE A 42 30.54 -2.68 -17.93
C ILE A 42 30.43 -1.22 -18.40
N GLN A 43 30.15 -0.27 -17.50
CA GLN A 43 30.05 1.14 -17.83
C GLN A 43 31.41 1.65 -18.30
N GLY A 44 31.45 2.22 -19.52
CA GLY A 44 32.66 2.72 -20.16
C GLY A 44 33.55 1.68 -20.88
N ARG A 45 33.28 0.37 -20.72
CA ARG A 45 33.99 -0.71 -21.44
C ARG A 45 33.17 -1.28 -22.58
N TRP A 46 31.88 -1.18 -22.53
CA TRP A 46 30.96 -1.64 -23.57
C TRP A 46 30.46 -0.43 -24.35
N THR A 47 30.61 -0.47 -25.69
CA THR A 47 30.25 0.63 -26.59
C THR A 47 29.46 0.10 -27.80
N GLY A 48 28.75 0.99 -28.50
CA GLY A 48 27.95 0.65 -29.67
C GLY A 48 26.46 0.72 -29.40
N VAL A 49 25.65 0.42 -30.42
CA VAL A 49 24.19 0.57 -30.39
C VAL A 49 23.57 -0.26 -29.25
N SER A 50 23.97 -1.51 -29.13
CA SER A 50 23.48 -2.40 -28.06
C SER A 50 23.83 -1.92 -26.65
N ALA A 51 25.00 -1.30 -26.47
CA ALA A 51 25.40 -0.71 -25.20
C ALA A 51 24.53 0.52 -24.86
N THR A 52 24.29 1.37 -25.85
CA THR A 52 23.42 2.56 -25.69
C THR A 52 21.99 2.15 -25.29
N ALA A 53 21.41 1.14 -25.96
CA ALA A 53 20.10 0.63 -25.62
C ALA A 53 20.05 0.03 -24.19
N ALA A 54 21.04 -0.80 -23.84
CA ALA A 54 21.12 -1.39 -22.50
C ALA A 54 21.26 -0.35 -21.39
N PHE A 55 22.09 0.68 -21.61
CA PHE A 55 22.23 1.76 -20.63
C PHE A 55 20.98 2.64 -20.53
N GLY A 56 20.25 2.85 -21.64
CA GLY A 56 18.94 3.51 -21.64
C GLY A 56 17.93 2.74 -20.78
N ASN A 57 17.87 1.41 -20.93
CA ASN A 57 16.99 0.57 -20.12
C ASN A 57 17.38 0.58 -18.62
N LEU A 58 18.67 0.55 -18.31
CA LEU A 58 19.16 0.67 -16.92
C LEU A 58 18.82 2.03 -16.29
N ASP A 59 18.89 3.11 -17.05
CA ASP A 59 18.49 4.45 -16.59
C ASP A 59 16.98 4.50 -16.32
N SER A 60 16.17 3.95 -17.22
CA SER A 60 14.72 3.83 -17.05
C SER A 60 14.37 3.00 -15.82
N LEU A 61 15.02 1.85 -15.62
CA LEU A 61 14.87 1.03 -14.42
C LEU A 61 15.24 1.80 -13.15
N GLY A 62 16.34 2.56 -13.19
CA GLY A 62 16.75 3.40 -12.06
C GLY A 62 15.73 4.48 -11.70
N LYS A 63 15.08 5.09 -12.70
CA LYS A 63 13.99 6.06 -12.51
C LYS A 63 12.75 5.39 -11.92
N PHE A 64 12.33 4.27 -12.47
CA PHE A 64 11.23 3.45 -11.96
C PHE A 64 11.45 3.10 -10.47
N MET A 65 12.63 2.54 -10.15
CA MET A 65 12.96 2.21 -8.76
C MET A 65 12.92 3.43 -7.83
N THR A 66 13.30 4.62 -8.32
CA THR A 66 13.26 5.84 -7.51
C THR A 66 11.83 6.21 -7.14
N ILE A 67 10.91 6.21 -8.10
CA ILE A 67 9.50 6.54 -7.88
C ILE A 67 8.91 5.56 -6.86
N HIS A 68 9.06 4.26 -7.06
CA HIS A 68 8.52 3.26 -6.14
C HIS A 68 9.16 3.30 -4.74
N CYS A 69 10.46 3.61 -4.63
CA CYS A 69 11.07 3.83 -3.32
C CYS A 69 10.41 4.99 -2.56
N ASP A 70 10.12 6.08 -3.26
CA ASP A 70 9.51 7.26 -2.65
C ASP A 70 8.05 6.96 -2.25
N ASP A 71 7.30 6.23 -3.08
CA ASP A 71 5.94 5.78 -2.78
C ASP A 71 5.93 4.84 -1.57
N TYR A 72 6.82 3.86 -1.51
CA TYR A 72 6.94 2.96 -0.36
C TYR A 72 7.29 3.70 0.93
N ARG A 73 8.17 4.68 0.88
CA ARG A 73 8.50 5.52 2.05
C ARG A 73 7.32 6.38 2.48
N ALA A 74 6.59 6.96 1.54
CA ALA A 74 5.40 7.74 1.83
C ALA A 74 4.29 6.87 2.43
N ALA A 75 4.05 5.68 1.86
CA ALA A 75 3.12 4.69 2.39
C ALA A 75 3.51 4.22 3.80
N THR A 76 4.78 3.88 4.01
CA THR A 76 5.33 3.50 5.33
C THR A 76 5.04 4.57 6.38
N LYS A 77 5.32 5.83 6.07
CA LYS A 77 5.04 6.96 6.97
C LYS A 77 3.55 7.10 7.27
N GLY A 78 2.70 6.94 6.25
CA GLY A 78 1.24 6.98 6.39
C GLY A 78 0.73 5.85 7.29
N MET A 79 1.23 4.63 7.10
CA MET A 79 0.87 3.46 7.90
C MET A 79 1.28 3.59 9.38
N TYR A 80 2.49 4.09 9.68
CA TYR A 80 2.89 4.37 11.05
C TYR A 80 1.99 5.43 11.69
N GLY A 81 1.68 6.51 10.97
CA GLY A 81 0.78 7.55 11.47
C GLY A 81 -0.63 7.02 11.74
N ALA A 82 -1.17 6.16 10.87
CA ALA A 82 -2.46 5.50 11.09
C ALA A 82 -2.41 4.56 12.32
N ALA A 83 -1.35 3.79 12.47
CA ALA A 83 -1.15 2.90 13.63
C ALA A 83 -1.14 3.68 14.94
N ASP A 84 -0.40 4.79 15.00
CA ASP A 84 -0.35 5.65 16.18
C ASP A 84 -1.72 6.30 16.49
N GLY A 85 -2.46 6.68 15.45
CA GLY A 85 -3.83 7.20 15.60
C GLY A 85 -4.80 6.14 16.15
N PHE A 86 -4.74 4.90 15.67
CA PHE A 86 -5.54 3.80 16.20
C PHE A 86 -5.17 3.45 17.63
N ASP A 87 -3.89 3.43 18.01
CA ASP A 87 -3.46 3.24 19.40
C ASP A 87 -4.04 4.32 20.31
N GLY A 88 -4.00 5.59 19.88
CA GLY A 88 -4.61 6.69 20.62
C GLY A 88 -6.12 6.50 20.79
N ALA A 89 -6.83 6.10 19.72
CA ALA A 89 -8.26 5.81 19.76
C ALA A 89 -8.58 4.65 20.74
N GLN A 90 -7.80 3.57 20.70
CA GLN A 90 -7.96 2.44 21.63
C GLN A 90 -7.71 2.84 23.09
N GLN A 91 -6.71 3.68 23.36
CA GLN A 91 -6.44 4.17 24.71
C GLN A 91 -7.60 5.02 25.22
N LEU A 92 -8.12 5.93 24.38
CA LEU A 92 -9.25 6.77 24.73
C LEU A 92 -10.52 5.93 24.95
N LEU A 93 -10.74 4.88 24.14
CA LEU A 93 -11.84 3.94 24.31
C LEU A 93 -11.74 3.21 25.67
N ARG A 94 -10.60 2.68 26.01
CA ARG A 94 -10.38 2.05 27.32
C ARG A 94 -10.66 2.99 28.48
N THR A 95 -10.25 4.24 28.34
CA THR A 95 -10.48 5.27 29.38
C THR A 95 -11.95 5.57 29.55
N VAL A 96 -12.68 5.77 28.45
CA VAL A 96 -14.13 6.09 28.53
C VAL A 96 -14.96 4.88 28.95
N ASP A 97 -14.56 3.66 28.59
CA ASP A 97 -15.19 2.42 29.07
C ASP A 97 -15.09 2.27 30.58
N ALA A 98 -13.88 2.49 31.14
CA ALA A 98 -13.65 2.44 32.56
C ALA A 98 -14.46 3.51 33.30
N TYR A 99 -14.46 4.75 32.78
CA TYR A 99 -15.26 5.83 33.32
C TYR A 99 -16.77 5.51 33.30
N ALA A 100 -17.27 4.98 32.19
CA ALA A 100 -18.65 4.58 32.05
C ALA A 100 -19.04 3.50 33.08
N ALA A 101 -18.20 2.48 33.24
CA ALA A 101 -18.44 1.41 34.24
C ALA A 101 -18.48 1.95 35.67
N ASP A 102 -17.54 2.83 36.05
CA ASP A 102 -17.45 3.41 37.39
C ASP A 102 -18.64 4.33 37.70
N HIS A 103 -19.26 4.96 36.69
CA HIS A 103 -20.41 5.88 36.85
C HIS A 103 -21.76 5.22 36.53
N GLY A 104 -21.80 3.90 36.37
CA GLY A 104 -23.06 3.15 36.14
C GLY A 104 -23.62 3.31 34.75
N PHE A 105 -22.78 3.44 33.73
CA PHE A 105 -23.15 3.43 32.33
C PHE A 105 -22.55 2.23 31.57
N ARG A 106 -23.14 1.93 30.44
CA ARG A 106 -22.64 0.92 29.49
C ARG A 106 -22.62 1.50 28.08
N ILE A 107 -21.52 1.28 27.38
CA ILE A 107 -21.37 1.63 25.98
C ILE A 107 -21.59 0.37 25.14
N ASP A 108 -22.56 0.40 24.23
CA ASP A 108 -22.68 -0.59 23.18
C ASP A 108 -21.69 -0.24 22.05
N LYS A 109 -20.62 -1.00 21.93
CA LYS A 109 -19.53 -0.72 20.98
C LYS A 109 -19.91 -0.92 19.53
N SER A 110 -20.96 -1.69 19.26
CA SER A 110 -21.45 -1.93 17.91
C SER A 110 -22.29 -0.78 17.38
N SER A 111 -23.09 -0.15 18.25
CA SER A 111 -23.97 0.96 17.89
C SER A 111 -23.46 2.34 18.36
N GLY A 112 -22.48 2.36 19.27
CA GLY A 112 -22.05 3.59 19.95
C GLY A 112 -23.03 4.13 20.98
N THR A 113 -24.09 3.37 21.31
CA THR A 113 -25.15 3.81 22.22
C THR A 113 -24.67 3.72 23.66
N VAL A 114 -24.91 4.77 24.43
CA VAL A 114 -24.64 4.83 25.88
C VAL A 114 -25.95 4.64 26.63
N THR A 115 -25.98 3.72 27.59
CA THR A 115 -27.16 3.39 28.38
C THR A 115 -26.82 3.52 29.87
N ALA A 116 -27.63 4.24 30.62
CA ALA A 116 -27.55 4.29 32.09
C ALA A 116 -28.04 2.97 32.67
N LEU A 117 -27.30 2.41 33.63
CA LEU A 117 -27.66 1.18 34.35
C LEU A 117 -28.49 1.47 35.61
N ASN A 118 -28.54 2.73 36.06
CA ASN A 118 -29.21 3.17 37.26
C ASN A 118 -30.11 4.39 36.95
N GLU A 119 -31.24 4.53 37.65
CA GLU A 119 -32.15 5.67 37.50
C GLU A 119 -31.52 6.98 38.04
N ASN A 120 -30.62 6.91 39.02
CA ASN A 120 -29.94 8.05 39.64
C ASN A 120 -28.56 8.23 39.03
N HIS A 121 -28.51 8.61 37.76
CA HIS A 121 -27.24 8.94 37.07
C HIS A 121 -27.05 10.44 36.90
N ASP A 122 -25.82 10.92 36.87
CA ASP A 122 -25.52 12.31 36.55
C ASP A 122 -25.58 12.51 35.03
N PRO A 123 -26.43 13.45 34.53
CA PRO A 123 -26.52 13.77 33.12
C PRO A 123 -25.17 14.25 32.51
N SER A 124 -24.32 14.89 33.32
CA SER A 124 -23.00 15.38 32.88
C SER A 124 -22.04 14.26 32.58
N ASP A 125 -22.11 13.15 33.34
CA ASP A 125 -21.31 11.92 33.06
C ASP A 125 -21.73 11.30 31.74
N MET A 126 -23.02 11.21 31.48
CA MET A 126 -23.53 10.70 30.20
C MET A 126 -23.09 11.57 29.03
N GLU A 127 -23.13 12.89 29.15
CA GLU A 127 -22.67 13.81 28.12
C GLU A 127 -21.16 13.63 27.85
N TYR A 128 -20.34 13.51 28.89
CA TYR A 128 -18.92 13.23 28.79
C TYR A 128 -18.65 11.91 28.05
N ILE A 129 -19.33 10.82 28.45
CA ILE A 129 -19.15 9.50 27.82
C ILE A 129 -19.54 9.55 26.34
N VAL A 130 -20.69 10.12 26.00
CA VAL A 130 -21.16 10.24 24.61
C VAL A 130 -20.20 11.09 23.77
N SER A 131 -19.73 12.23 24.30
CA SER A 131 -18.81 13.10 23.58
C SER A 131 -17.46 12.43 23.34
N THR A 132 -16.94 11.71 24.36
CA THR A 132 -15.67 10.99 24.25
C THR A 132 -15.77 9.79 23.30
N ALA A 133 -16.87 9.04 23.32
CA ALA A 133 -17.11 7.94 22.36
C ALA A 133 -17.14 8.47 20.91
N LYS A 134 -17.71 9.64 20.67
CA LYS A 134 -17.66 10.30 19.35
C LYS A 134 -16.24 10.70 18.96
N GLN A 135 -15.41 11.15 19.92
CA GLN A 135 -14.01 11.47 19.64
C GLN A 135 -13.22 10.23 19.26
N VAL A 136 -13.49 9.09 19.92
CA VAL A 136 -12.89 7.79 19.54
C VAL A 136 -13.23 7.41 18.11
N LEU A 137 -14.51 7.51 17.73
CA LEU A 137 -14.94 7.22 16.36
C LEU A 137 -14.27 8.15 15.35
N ALA A 138 -14.24 9.44 15.61
CA ALA A 138 -13.61 10.42 14.72
C ALA A 138 -12.10 10.16 14.57
N ALA A 139 -11.41 9.78 15.65
CA ALA A 139 -10.00 9.39 15.60
C ALA A 139 -9.79 8.10 14.78
N GLY A 140 -10.66 7.10 14.96
CA GLY A 140 -10.65 5.87 14.17
C GLY A 140 -10.88 6.13 12.69
N GLU A 141 -11.89 6.91 12.33
CA GLU A 141 -12.19 7.30 10.93
C GLU A 141 -11.02 8.07 10.28
N SER A 142 -10.38 8.95 11.04
CA SER A 142 -9.20 9.69 10.56
C SER A 142 -8.03 8.76 10.28
N SER A 143 -7.80 7.78 11.16
CA SER A 143 -6.72 6.81 11.02
C SER A 143 -6.99 5.83 9.87
N ASP A 144 -8.23 5.40 9.69
CA ASP A 144 -8.66 4.56 8.58
C ASP A 144 -8.46 5.27 7.22
N ALA A 145 -8.88 6.54 7.14
CA ALA A 145 -8.65 7.36 5.95
C ALA A 145 -7.16 7.62 5.68
N GLN A 146 -6.32 7.68 6.71
CA GLN A 146 -4.88 7.81 6.54
C GLN A 146 -4.26 6.51 6.06
N LEU A 147 -4.70 5.38 6.61
CA LEU A 147 -4.26 4.04 6.18
C LEU A 147 -4.64 3.77 4.73
N THR A 148 -5.89 4.07 4.35
CA THR A 148 -6.38 3.95 2.98
C THR A 148 -5.50 4.73 2.01
N ARG A 149 -5.25 6.02 2.31
CA ARG A 149 -4.35 6.84 1.48
C ARG A 149 -2.94 6.31 1.39
N ALA A 150 -2.42 5.70 2.45
CA ALA A 150 -1.10 5.10 2.45
C ALA A 150 -1.04 3.84 1.56
N VAL A 151 -2.12 3.05 1.54
CA VAL A 151 -2.25 1.89 0.67
C VAL A 151 -2.43 2.31 -0.79
N ASP A 152 -3.25 3.33 -1.05
CA ASP A 152 -3.47 3.86 -2.40
C ASP A 152 -2.18 4.34 -3.09
N LEU A 153 -1.18 4.80 -2.31
CA LEU A 153 0.15 5.15 -2.86
C LEU A 153 0.90 3.94 -3.43
N LEU A 154 0.57 2.73 -2.99
CA LEU A 154 1.20 1.49 -3.47
C LEU A 154 0.60 1.02 -4.79
N ASP A 155 -0.62 1.49 -5.11
CA ASP A 155 -1.34 1.14 -6.33
C ASP A 155 -0.88 1.94 -7.57
N GLY A 156 0.03 2.92 -7.38
CA GLY A 156 0.57 3.76 -8.44
C GLY A 156 -0.31 4.95 -8.83
N PRO A 157 0.23 5.91 -9.62
CA PRO A 157 -0.43 7.19 -9.89
C PRO A 157 -1.73 7.10 -10.72
N ASP A 158 -2.05 5.96 -11.31
CA ASP A 158 -3.19 5.81 -12.21
C ASP A 158 -4.41 5.13 -11.57
N GLY A 159 -4.35 4.77 -10.27
CA GLY A 159 -5.45 4.06 -9.60
C GLY A 159 -5.79 2.71 -10.24
N ASP A 160 -5.04 2.37 -11.28
CA ASP A 160 -5.00 1.05 -11.85
C ASP A 160 -3.98 0.28 -11.01
N SER A 161 -4.47 -0.28 -9.93
CA SER A 161 -3.75 -1.31 -9.17
C SER A 161 -3.56 -2.52 -10.06
N ASP A 162 -2.80 -2.31 -11.12
CA ASP A 162 -2.10 -3.38 -11.77
C ASP A 162 -0.83 -3.76 -10.97
N ALA A 163 -1.01 -3.84 -9.63
CA ALA A 163 -0.36 -4.89 -8.85
C ALA A 163 -0.61 -6.26 -9.52
N GLY A 164 -1.50 -6.28 -10.51
CA GLY A 164 -1.70 -7.28 -11.52
C GLY A 164 -0.69 -7.29 -12.66
N THR A 165 0.11 -6.25 -12.91
CA THR A 165 1.06 -6.32 -14.02
C THR A 165 2.17 -7.33 -13.77
N VAL A 166 2.71 -7.41 -12.59
CA VAL A 166 3.65 -8.51 -12.26
C VAL A 166 2.92 -9.88 -12.28
N PRO A 167 1.74 -10.07 -11.65
CA PRO A 167 0.93 -11.27 -11.83
C PRO A 167 0.51 -11.51 -13.29
N TRP A 168 0.10 -10.47 -14.03
CA TRP A 168 -0.35 -10.63 -15.42
C TRP A 168 0.77 -11.12 -16.33
N ILE A 169 1.98 -10.56 -16.22
CA ILE A 169 3.15 -11.05 -16.97
C ILE A 169 3.55 -12.44 -16.52
N LEU A 170 3.55 -12.70 -15.22
CA LEU A 170 3.83 -14.04 -14.69
C LEU A 170 2.75 -15.03 -15.13
N ASP A 171 1.49 -14.63 -15.23
CA ASP A 171 0.42 -15.47 -15.74
C ASP A 171 0.50 -15.64 -17.25
N LYS A 172 0.80 -14.59 -18.02
CA LYS A 172 1.07 -14.69 -19.47
C LYS A 172 2.38 -15.43 -19.75
N ALA A 173 3.44 -15.22 -18.98
CA ALA A 173 4.67 -16.00 -19.08
C ALA A 173 4.47 -17.49 -18.74
N LYS A 174 3.52 -17.82 -17.85
CA LYS A 174 3.08 -19.20 -17.59
C LYS A 174 2.22 -19.76 -18.73
N GLU A 175 1.38 -18.92 -19.35
CA GLU A 175 0.58 -19.27 -20.54
C GLU A 175 1.48 -19.61 -21.73
N PHE A 176 2.61 -18.91 -21.89
CA PHE A 176 3.59 -19.15 -22.95
C PHE A 176 4.74 -20.03 -22.40
N ALA A 177 4.50 -21.34 -22.37
CA ALA A 177 5.50 -22.29 -21.88
C ALA A 177 6.81 -22.31 -22.71
N LYS A 178 6.81 -21.70 -23.92
CA LYS A 178 7.95 -21.61 -24.82
C LYS A 178 8.10 -20.20 -25.40
N PRO A 179 9.35 -19.71 -25.55
CA PRO A 179 9.61 -18.40 -26.16
C PRO A 179 8.94 -18.18 -27.51
N GLU A 180 8.87 -19.22 -28.34
CA GLU A 180 8.28 -19.14 -29.68
C GLU A 180 6.74 -18.91 -29.66
N GLU A 181 6.08 -19.32 -28.60
CA GLU A 181 4.64 -19.07 -28.40
C GLU A 181 4.39 -17.60 -28.08
N PHE A 182 5.23 -17.01 -27.23
CA PHE A 182 5.21 -15.58 -26.94
C PHE A 182 5.51 -14.77 -28.21
N THR A 183 6.57 -15.09 -28.96
CA THR A 183 6.93 -14.44 -30.23
C THR A 183 5.75 -14.44 -31.21
N ARG A 184 5.06 -15.58 -31.34
CA ARG A 184 3.91 -15.70 -32.25
C ARG A 184 2.73 -14.84 -31.81
N TRP A 185 2.45 -14.82 -30.51
CA TRP A 185 1.42 -13.98 -29.92
C TRP A 185 1.76 -12.50 -30.13
N TRP A 186 2.98 -12.08 -29.81
CA TRP A 186 3.47 -10.71 -29.94
C TRP A 186 3.37 -10.21 -31.40
N ASN A 187 3.79 -11.01 -32.36
CA ASN A 187 3.71 -10.68 -33.77
C ASN A 187 2.27 -10.62 -34.30
N GLY A 188 1.31 -11.16 -33.58
CA GLY A 188 -0.12 -11.06 -33.90
C GLY A 188 -0.79 -9.80 -33.38
N LEU A 189 -0.11 -9.02 -32.54
CA LEU A 189 -0.64 -7.76 -32.01
C LEU A 189 -0.46 -6.60 -32.98
N THR A 190 -1.37 -5.64 -32.93
CA THR A 190 -1.23 -4.36 -33.62
C THR A 190 -0.21 -3.48 -32.90
N GLU A 191 0.34 -2.47 -33.58
CA GLU A 191 1.28 -1.51 -32.96
C GLU A 191 0.63 -0.75 -31.79
N GLU A 192 -0.68 -0.48 -31.88
CA GLU A 192 -1.43 0.17 -30.80
C GLU A 192 -1.54 -0.73 -29.56
N GLU A 193 -1.80 -2.03 -29.75
CA GLU A 193 -1.83 -3.01 -28.65
C GLU A 193 -0.45 -3.22 -28.03
N LYS A 194 0.61 -3.27 -28.85
CA LYS A 194 1.99 -3.35 -28.37
C LYS A 194 2.36 -2.12 -27.51
N GLN A 195 2.03 -0.91 -28.01
CA GLN A 195 2.28 0.33 -27.29
C GLN A 195 1.51 0.40 -25.97
N ASP A 196 0.25 -0.07 -25.97
CA ASP A 196 -0.54 -0.15 -24.74
C ASP A 196 0.07 -1.12 -23.74
N LEU A 197 0.58 -2.27 -24.20
CA LEU A 197 1.30 -3.23 -23.38
C LEU A 197 2.60 -2.66 -22.82
N TYR A 198 3.40 -1.93 -23.61
CA TYR A 198 4.58 -1.24 -23.14
C TYR A 198 4.27 -0.16 -22.09
N ASN A 199 3.16 0.56 -22.28
CA ASN A 199 2.72 1.59 -21.32
C ASN A 199 2.31 0.98 -19.98
N ARG A 200 1.68 -0.21 -20.03
CA ARG A 200 1.26 -0.95 -18.82
C ARG A 200 2.41 -1.70 -18.16
N ASP A 201 3.36 -2.18 -18.96
CA ASP A 201 4.46 -3.00 -18.50
C ASP A 201 5.76 -2.73 -19.27
N HIS A 202 6.57 -1.88 -18.69
CA HIS A 202 7.87 -1.51 -19.25
C HIS A 202 8.88 -2.67 -19.31
N PHE A 203 8.59 -3.80 -18.65
CA PHE A 203 9.45 -4.99 -18.66
C PHE A 203 9.04 -6.04 -19.69
N ILE A 204 7.90 -5.86 -20.38
CA ILE A 204 7.43 -6.83 -21.38
C ILE A 204 8.50 -7.07 -22.46
N GLY A 205 9.30 -6.04 -22.79
CA GLY A 205 10.42 -6.12 -23.73
C GLY A 205 11.55 -7.05 -23.30
N ASN A 206 11.59 -7.47 -22.03
CA ASN A 206 12.60 -8.40 -21.51
C ASN A 206 12.16 -9.87 -21.57
N HIS A 207 10.97 -10.15 -22.11
CA HIS A 207 10.50 -11.53 -22.22
C HIS A 207 11.40 -12.34 -23.15
N PRO A 208 11.79 -13.59 -22.80
CA PRO A 208 12.70 -14.41 -23.62
C PRO A 208 12.25 -14.66 -25.06
N GLY A 209 10.95 -14.48 -25.34
CA GLY A 209 10.37 -14.62 -26.69
C GLY A 209 10.15 -13.30 -27.41
N MET A 210 10.64 -12.17 -26.90
CA MET A 210 10.51 -10.87 -27.55
C MET A 210 11.34 -10.83 -28.83
N PRO A 211 10.77 -10.43 -29.99
CA PRO A 211 11.54 -10.23 -31.23
C PRO A 211 12.61 -9.14 -31.05
N PHE A 212 13.79 -9.33 -31.68
CA PHE A 212 14.91 -8.38 -31.60
C PHE A 212 14.70 -7.08 -32.39
N GLU A 213 13.64 -6.99 -33.16
CA GLU A 213 13.37 -5.88 -34.07
C GLU A 213 12.30 -4.90 -33.54
N ASP A 214 11.71 -5.20 -32.40
CA ASP A 214 10.65 -4.38 -31.76
C ASP A 214 11.16 -3.58 -30.55
#